data_dab695d1c5b2604a85e4b609d27068f6
#
_entry.id   dab695d1c5b2604a85e4b609d27068f6
#
_cell.length_a   1.000
_cell.length_b   1.000
_cell.length_c   1.000
_cell.angle_alpha   90.00
_cell.angle_beta   90.00
_cell.angle_gamma   90.00
#
_symmetry.space_group_name_H-M   'P 1'
#
loop_
_entity.id
_entity.type
_entity.pdbx_description
1 polymer ?
#
loop_
_entity_poly.entity_id
_entity_poly.type
_entity_poly.pdbx_seq_one_letter_code
_entity_poly.pdbx_strand_id
1 'polypeptide(L)'
;MMKLMTSYILLQGLHFHARIGVGEQERVVGNEYVLDLRLGYPFAKAMKSDDVADTLNYAEVFNVIREVMKQPARLLESVAGSIGEALCAAFPMISSIDLKLVKLNPPMGADSDGAGVELHLINDKTEV
;
A
#
# COMPACT_ATOMS: atom_id res chain seq x y z
N MET A 1 -20.12 -22.45 17.49
CA MET A 1 -20.33 -21.19 16.76
C MET A 1 -18.99 -20.53 16.46
N MET A 2 -18.81 -20.09 15.23
CA MET A 2 -17.58 -19.40 14.87
C MET A 2 -17.70 -17.91 15.12
N LYS A 3 -16.58 -17.29 15.55
CA LYS A 3 -16.49 -15.86 15.81
C LYS A 3 -15.36 -15.28 14.97
N LEU A 4 -15.67 -14.23 14.19
CA LEU A 4 -14.65 -13.51 13.43
C LEU A 4 -13.84 -12.61 14.38
N MET A 5 -12.52 -12.82 14.43
CA MET A 5 -11.63 -12.03 15.30
C MET A 5 -10.97 -10.88 14.54
N THR A 6 -10.44 -11.16 13.37
CA THR A 6 -9.79 -10.16 12.53
C THR A 6 -10.11 -10.46 11.07
N SER A 7 -10.08 -9.41 10.25
CA SER A 7 -10.33 -9.56 8.82
C SER A 7 -9.44 -8.60 8.03
N TYR A 8 -8.95 -9.07 6.90
CA TYR A 8 -8.00 -8.33 6.09
C TYR A 8 -8.37 -8.36 4.62
N ILE A 9 -8.13 -7.25 3.95
CA ILE A 9 -8.19 -7.15 2.48
C ILE A 9 -6.75 -7.18 1.99
N LEU A 10 -6.48 -8.00 0.98
CA LEU A 10 -5.13 -8.19 0.45
C LEU A 10 -5.05 -7.70 -1.00
N LEU A 11 -4.00 -6.92 -1.28
CA LEU A 11 -3.58 -6.63 -2.64
C LEU A 11 -2.13 -7.06 -2.74
N GLN A 12 -1.86 -8.05 -3.58
CA GLN A 12 -0.56 -8.71 -3.63
C GLN A 12 0.07 -8.59 -5.01
N GLY A 13 1.36 -8.27 -5.02
CA GLY A 13 2.12 -8.23 -6.25
C GLY A 13 1.67 -7.16 -7.22
N LEU A 14 1.30 -5.97 -6.73
CA LEU A 14 0.98 -4.84 -7.61
C LEU A 14 2.25 -4.28 -8.21
N HIS A 15 2.32 -4.27 -9.54
CA HIS A 15 3.48 -3.77 -10.27
C HIS A 15 3.24 -2.34 -10.73
N PHE A 16 4.25 -1.49 -10.50
CA PHE A 16 4.23 -0.10 -10.93
C PHE A 16 5.55 0.27 -11.57
N HIS A 17 5.49 1.11 -12.61
CA HIS A 17 6.66 1.87 -13.04
C HIS A 17 6.54 3.24 -12.36
N ALA A 18 7.57 3.64 -11.62
CA ALA A 18 7.53 4.87 -10.84
C ALA A 18 8.89 5.55 -10.80
N ARG A 19 8.90 6.82 -10.40
CA ARG A 19 10.07 7.69 -10.42
C ARG A 19 10.50 8.03 -9.00
N ILE A 20 11.11 7.05 -8.35
CA ILE A 20 11.54 7.14 -6.95
C ILE A 20 13.03 6.87 -6.88
N GLY A 21 13.79 7.83 -6.38
CA GLY A 21 15.22 7.67 -6.19
C GLY A 21 15.89 8.95 -5.74
N VAL A 22 16.99 8.82 -4.99
CA VAL A 22 17.78 9.95 -4.50
C VAL A 22 18.45 10.66 -5.67
N GLY A 23 18.99 9.90 -6.64
CA GLY A 23 19.61 10.45 -7.82
C GLY A 23 18.59 11.02 -8.80
N GLU A 24 18.91 12.18 -9.40
CA GLU A 24 18.03 12.81 -10.38
C GLU A 24 17.73 11.88 -11.56
N GLN A 25 18.72 11.12 -12.01
CA GLN A 25 18.57 10.20 -13.14
C GLN A 25 17.55 9.11 -12.84
N GLU A 26 17.50 8.61 -11.60
CA GLU A 26 16.51 7.63 -11.17
C GLU A 26 15.08 8.18 -11.32
N ARG A 27 14.88 9.46 -11.01
CA ARG A 27 13.58 10.12 -11.13
C ARG A 27 13.18 10.42 -12.57
N VAL A 28 14.16 10.55 -13.46
CA VAL A 28 13.92 10.77 -14.90
C VAL A 28 13.55 9.46 -15.59
N VAL A 29 14.35 8.42 -15.35
CA VAL A 29 14.19 7.11 -16.01
C VAL A 29 13.09 6.28 -15.35
N GLY A 30 13.01 6.33 -14.03
CA GLY A 30 12.11 5.49 -13.26
C GLY A 30 12.63 4.08 -13.07
N ASN A 31 11.85 3.26 -12.40
CA ASN A 31 12.15 1.85 -12.17
C ASN A 31 10.85 1.06 -11.94
N GLU A 32 10.99 -0.25 -11.86
CA GLU A 32 9.88 -1.14 -11.58
C GLU A 32 9.77 -1.41 -10.08
N TYR A 33 8.55 -1.38 -9.56
CA TYR A 33 8.25 -1.57 -8.14
C TYR A 33 7.17 -2.61 -7.96
N VAL A 34 7.24 -3.33 -6.85
CA VAL A 34 6.21 -4.26 -6.43
C VAL A 34 5.69 -3.83 -5.07
N LEU A 35 4.38 -3.71 -4.96
CA LEU A 35 3.69 -3.33 -3.74
C LEU A 35 2.81 -4.47 -3.26
N ASP A 36 2.96 -4.83 -1.98
CA ASP A 36 2.08 -5.76 -1.30
C ASP A 36 1.40 -5.05 -0.14
N LEU A 37 0.10 -5.24 0.00
CA LEU A 37 -0.71 -4.61 1.03
C LEU A 37 -1.57 -5.63 1.76
N ARG A 38 -1.65 -5.46 3.07
CA ARG A 38 -2.62 -6.14 3.92
C ARG A 38 -3.34 -5.08 4.75
N LEU A 39 -4.63 -4.92 4.50
CA LEU A 39 -5.44 -3.88 5.12
C LEU A 39 -6.40 -4.49 6.13
N GLY A 40 -6.24 -4.15 7.40
CA GLY A 40 -7.22 -4.51 8.42
C GLY A 40 -8.51 -3.75 8.17
N TYR A 41 -9.60 -4.48 7.96
CA TYR A 41 -10.89 -3.89 7.62
C TYR A 41 -12.02 -4.75 8.15
N PRO A 42 -13.05 -4.16 8.79
CA PRO A 42 -14.17 -4.92 9.33
C PRO A 42 -15.18 -5.25 8.23
N PHE A 43 -15.14 -6.48 7.72
CA PHE A 43 -16.07 -6.89 6.65
C PHE A 43 -17.03 -8.02 7.05
N ALA A 44 -17.29 -8.19 8.35
CA ALA A 44 -18.22 -9.22 8.82
C ALA A 44 -19.60 -9.11 8.17
N LYS A 45 -20.09 -7.90 7.95
CA LYS A 45 -21.38 -7.67 7.31
C LYS A 45 -21.39 -8.17 5.86
N ALA A 46 -20.31 -7.92 5.12
CA ALA A 46 -20.19 -8.38 3.74
C ALA A 46 -20.19 -9.89 3.60
N MET A 47 -19.68 -10.60 4.62
CA MET A 47 -19.69 -12.07 4.64
C MET A 47 -21.10 -12.64 4.58
N LYS A 48 -22.11 -11.89 5.02
CA LYS A 48 -23.51 -12.29 5.02
C LYS A 48 -24.31 -11.64 3.91
N SER A 49 -24.05 -10.37 3.62
CA SER A 49 -24.84 -9.59 2.66
C SER A 49 -24.46 -9.83 1.21
N ASP A 50 -23.21 -10.23 0.97
CA ASP A 50 -22.65 -10.34 -0.38
C ASP A 50 -22.77 -9.01 -1.16
N ASP A 51 -22.66 -7.88 -0.45
CA ASP A 51 -22.80 -6.55 -1.01
C ASP A 51 -21.46 -5.79 -0.89
N VAL A 52 -20.98 -5.26 -2.01
CA VAL A 52 -19.71 -4.50 -2.05
C VAL A 52 -19.79 -3.25 -1.18
N ALA A 53 -20.96 -2.70 -0.93
CA ALA A 53 -21.14 -1.55 -0.06
C ALA A 53 -20.76 -1.84 1.40
N ASP A 54 -20.70 -3.11 1.79
CA ASP A 54 -20.41 -3.54 3.16
C ASP A 54 -18.94 -3.93 3.34
N THR A 55 -18.10 -3.66 2.36
CA THR A 55 -16.68 -3.97 2.42
C THR A 55 -15.85 -2.88 1.73
N LEU A 56 -14.55 -3.11 1.64
CA LEU A 56 -13.61 -2.23 0.95
C LEU A 56 -13.44 -2.71 -0.49
N ASN A 57 -13.74 -1.84 -1.45
CA ASN A 57 -13.56 -2.15 -2.86
C ASN A 57 -12.07 -2.01 -3.22
N TYR A 58 -11.39 -3.12 -3.50
CA TYR A 58 -9.95 -3.10 -3.79
C TYR A 58 -9.60 -2.33 -5.07
N ALA A 59 -10.53 -2.19 -6.02
CA ALA A 59 -10.30 -1.37 -7.21
C ALA A 59 -10.19 0.12 -6.84
N GLU A 60 -10.98 0.59 -5.88
CA GLU A 60 -10.88 1.96 -5.37
C GLU A 60 -9.58 2.16 -4.59
N VAL A 61 -9.16 1.16 -3.83
CA VAL A 61 -7.86 1.17 -3.14
C VAL A 61 -6.73 1.33 -4.16
N PHE A 62 -6.76 0.53 -5.22
CA PHE A 62 -5.77 0.61 -6.29
C PHE A 62 -5.71 2.00 -6.91
N ASN A 63 -6.85 2.64 -7.15
CA ASN A 63 -6.89 3.98 -7.73
C ASN A 63 -6.19 5.02 -6.84
N VAL A 64 -6.37 4.94 -5.53
CA VAL A 64 -5.70 5.82 -4.57
C VAL A 64 -4.19 5.61 -4.62
N ILE A 65 -3.76 4.36 -4.60
CA ILE A 65 -2.33 4.00 -4.66
C ILE A 65 -1.71 4.49 -5.96
N ARG A 66 -2.39 4.30 -7.08
CA ARG A 66 -1.90 4.72 -8.38
C ARG A 66 -1.61 6.22 -8.43
N GLU A 67 -2.47 7.03 -7.84
CA GLU A 67 -2.25 8.48 -7.81
C GLU A 67 -1.02 8.86 -6.99
N VAL A 68 -0.77 8.17 -5.87
CA VAL A 68 0.45 8.38 -5.08
C VAL A 68 1.69 7.98 -5.87
N MET A 69 1.64 6.83 -6.55
CA MET A 69 2.78 6.29 -7.30
C MET A 69 3.15 7.12 -8.53
N LYS A 70 2.26 7.98 -9.02
CA LYS A 70 2.54 8.89 -10.13
C LYS A 70 3.49 10.03 -9.73
N GLN A 71 3.59 10.35 -8.45
CA GLN A 71 4.38 11.47 -7.97
C GLN A 71 5.85 11.07 -7.83
N PRO A 72 6.80 11.86 -8.36
CA PRO A 72 8.22 11.62 -8.14
C PRO A 72 8.56 11.79 -6.66
N ALA A 73 9.50 10.99 -6.17
CA ALA A 73 9.98 11.08 -4.80
C ALA A 73 11.43 10.62 -4.72
N ARG A 74 12.08 10.92 -3.60
CA ARG A 74 13.48 10.52 -3.39
C ARG A 74 13.60 9.19 -2.65
N LEU A 75 12.71 8.94 -1.70
CA LEU A 75 12.81 7.79 -0.80
C LEU A 75 11.57 6.90 -0.87
N LEU A 76 11.79 5.58 -0.83
CA LEU A 76 10.71 4.60 -0.71
C LEU A 76 9.92 4.80 0.58
N GLU A 77 10.59 5.17 1.66
CA GLU A 77 9.96 5.45 2.95
C GLU A 77 8.91 6.55 2.84
N SER A 78 9.22 7.60 2.11
CA SER A 78 8.29 8.72 1.88
C SER A 78 7.06 8.27 1.09
N VAL A 79 7.28 7.50 0.03
CA VAL A 79 6.19 6.98 -0.80
C VAL A 79 5.31 6.02 0.00
N ALA A 80 5.92 5.11 0.76
CA ALA A 80 5.19 4.17 1.61
C ALA A 80 4.32 4.89 2.64
N GLY A 81 4.87 5.92 3.28
CA GLY A 81 4.11 6.75 4.23
C GLY A 81 2.94 7.48 3.56
N SER A 82 3.18 8.02 2.36
CA SER A 82 2.14 8.72 1.60
C SER A 82 1.00 7.78 1.19
N ILE A 83 1.32 6.54 0.80
CA ILE A 83 0.31 5.53 0.49
C ILE A 83 -0.54 5.27 1.74
N GLY A 84 0.10 5.07 2.89
CA GLY A 84 -0.61 4.81 4.15
C GLY A 84 -1.54 5.96 4.52
N GLU A 85 -1.07 7.19 4.45
CA GLU A 85 -1.87 8.37 4.76
C GLU A 85 -3.05 8.53 3.80
N ALA A 86 -2.81 8.36 2.51
CA ALA A 86 -3.86 8.49 1.50
C ALA A 86 -4.95 7.43 1.66
N LEU A 87 -4.57 6.20 1.96
CA LEU A 87 -5.53 5.12 2.19
C LEU A 87 -6.34 5.35 3.46
N CYS A 88 -5.70 5.79 4.53
CA CYS A 88 -6.37 6.09 5.79
C CYS A 88 -7.38 7.24 5.62
N ALA A 89 -7.03 8.27 4.86
CA ALA A 89 -7.91 9.40 4.60
C ALA A 89 -9.10 9.00 3.71
N ALA A 90 -8.85 8.21 2.66
CA ALA A 90 -9.89 7.79 1.72
C ALA A 90 -10.83 6.74 2.31
N PHE A 91 -10.31 5.87 3.19
CA PHE A 91 -11.05 4.74 3.76
C PHE A 91 -10.87 4.72 5.28
N PRO A 92 -11.62 5.56 6.01
CA PRO A 92 -11.41 5.73 7.46
C PRO A 92 -11.65 4.49 8.30
N MET A 93 -12.31 3.48 7.76
CA MET A 93 -12.58 2.23 8.48
C MET A 93 -11.40 1.24 8.43
N ILE A 94 -10.35 1.55 7.67
CA ILE A 94 -9.12 0.76 7.73
C ILE A 94 -8.53 0.91 9.13
N SER A 95 -8.30 -0.23 9.79
CA SER A 95 -7.75 -0.27 11.16
C SER A 95 -6.23 -0.39 11.19
N SER A 96 -5.66 -1.05 10.18
CA SER A 96 -4.22 -1.26 10.08
C SER A 96 -3.79 -1.41 8.63
N ILE A 97 -2.54 -1.10 8.36
CA ILE A 97 -1.94 -1.25 7.03
C ILE A 97 -0.58 -1.90 7.21
N ASP A 98 -0.40 -3.07 6.62
CA ASP A 98 0.91 -3.69 6.41
C ASP A 98 1.27 -3.48 4.95
N LEU A 99 2.40 -2.86 4.70
CA LEU A 99 2.80 -2.43 3.37
C LEU A 99 4.25 -2.81 3.12
N LYS A 100 4.51 -3.42 1.96
CA LYS A 100 5.85 -3.74 1.52
C LYS A 100 6.03 -3.18 0.12
N LEU A 101 7.02 -2.30 -0.05
CA LEU A 101 7.31 -1.64 -1.33
C LEU A 101 8.76 -1.95 -1.70
N VAL A 102 8.95 -2.62 -2.84
CA VAL A 102 10.25 -3.12 -3.28
C VAL A 102 10.59 -2.56 -4.66
N LYS A 103 11.80 -2.04 -4.80
CA LYS A 103 12.41 -1.64 -6.06
C LYS A 103 13.11 -2.87 -6.65
N LEU A 104 12.72 -3.29 -7.86
CA LEU A 104 13.24 -4.54 -8.43
C LEU A 104 14.68 -4.45 -8.94
N ASN A 105 15.09 -3.27 -9.42
CA ASN A 105 16.43 -3.09 -9.98
C ASN A 105 17.15 -1.95 -9.24
N PRO A 106 17.54 -2.18 -7.96
CA PRO A 106 18.18 -1.12 -7.19
C PRO A 106 19.57 -0.81 -7.74
N PRO A 107 19.95 0.48 -7.87
CA PRO A 107 21.23 0.88 -8.46
C PRO A 107 22.38 0.76 -7.45
N MET A 108 22.66 -0.45 -6.99
CA MET A 108 23.71 -0.69 -5.99
C MET A 108 24.81 -1.65 -6.46
N GLY A 109 24.75 -2.07 -7.72
CA GLY A 109 25.77 -2.92 -8.30
C GLY A 109 25.74 -4.39 -7.84
N ALA A 110 24.69 -4.79 -7.15
CA ALA A 110 24.52 -6.16 -6.67
C ALA A 110 23.44 -6.89 -7.48
N ASP A 111 23.61 -8.19 -7.59
CA ASP A 111 22.58 -9.07 -8.14
C ASP A 111 21.62 -9.41 -6.99
N SER A 112 20.38 -8.98 -7.10
CA SER A 112 19.38 -9.15 -6.03
C SER A 112 17.97 -9.21 -6.61
N ASP A 113 17.03 -9.74 -5.83
CA ASP A 113 15.60 -9.73 -6.18
C ASP A 113 14.96 -8.35 -5.97
N GLY A 114 15.64 -7.47 -5.29
CA GLY A 114 15.18 -6.11 -5.05
C GLY A 114 15.63 -5.57 -3.70
N ALA A 115 15.33 -4.30 -3.47
CA ALA A 115 15.53 -3.64 -2.19
C ALA A 115 14.31 -2.77 -1.89
N GLY A 116 13.90 -2.73 -0.64
CA GLY A 116 12.67 -2.02 -0.33
C GLY A 116 12.47 -1.72 1.14
N VAL A 117 11.25 -1.32 1.45
CA VAL A 117 10.82 -0.99 2.80
C VAL A 117 9.55 -1.76 3.15
N GLU A 118 9.39 -2.04 4.42
CA GLU A 118 8.19 -2.67 4.94
C GLU A 118 7.78 -1.92 6.20
N LEU A 119 6.48 -1.66 6.35
CA LEU A 119 5.97 -0.96 7.51
C LEU A 119 4.61 -1.48 7.94
N HIS A 120 4.32 -1.27 9.21
CA HIS A 120 3.03 -1.58 9.81
C HIS A 120 2.48 -0.31 10.45
N LEU A 121 1.30 0.10 10.00
CA LEU A 121 0.62 1.30 10.49
C LEU A 121 -0.68 0.90 11.18
N ILE A 122 -0.95 1.54 12.31
CA ILE A 122 -2.22 1.43 13.02
C ILE A 122 -2.96 2.75 12.84
N ASN A 123 -4.23 2.68 12.46
CA ASN A 123 -5.07 3.85 12.40
C ASN A 123 -5.52 4.20 13.82
N ASP A 124 -4.78 5.09 14.47
CA ASP A 124 -5.07 5.52 15.84
C ASP A 124 -6.14 6.61 15.81
N LYS A 125 -7.34 6.24 16.25
CA LYS A 125 -8.50 7.14 16.31
C LYS A 125 -8.68 7.79 17.68
N THR A 126 -7.78 7.51 18.61
CA THR A 126 -7.84 8.10 19.95
C THR A 126 -7.24 9.50 20.00
N GLU A 127 -6.43 9.86 19.01
CA GLU A 127 -5.84 11.17 18.88
C GLU A 127 -6.87 12.18 18.38
N VAL A 128 -6.93 13.32 19.03
CA VAL A 128 -7.93 14.35 18.75
C VAL A 128 -7.26 15.57 18.16
#